data_eca316c1885542857158fc608811e414
#
_entry.id   eca316c1885542857158fc608811e414
#
_cell.length_a   1.000
_cell.length_b   1.000
_cell.length_c   1.000
_cell.angle_alpha   90.00
_cell.angle_beta   90.00
_cell.angle_gamma   90.00
#
_symmetry.space_group_name_H-M   'P 1'
#
loop_
_entity.id
_entity.type
_entity.pdbx_description
1 polymer ?
#
loop_
_entity_poly.entity_id
_entity_poly.type
_entity_poly.pdbx_seq_one_letter_code
_entity_poly.pdbx_strand_id
1 'polypeptide(L)'
;GLERGGWMIHAPELPTGKGFPFRYYIHDIWVMNSPWLDRYGRSPHDIYLPMAVARLNGSGEAELPNALHLLSIDDSYGRMPDQVPQEVIPHLAGARRAAPSQAGPLVWVYPFDEYHDLVYAGERLEEIFAGDYLIRGALNCGLPLNTVISTGNFVSAPEKALAGRVLVAPTT
;
A
#
# COMPACT_ATOMS: atom_id res chain seq x y z
N GLY A 1 -7.34 -6.87 0.37
CA GLY A 1 -7.10 -6.38 1.74
C GLY A 1 -5.66 -6.55 2.19
N LEU A 2 -5.10 -7.76 2.08
CA LEU A 2 -3.75 -8.06 2.58
C LEU A 2 -2.66 -7.23 1.90
N GLU A 3 -2.65 -7.17 0.58
CA GLU A 3 -1.64 -6.40 -0.16
C GLU A 3 -1.69 -4.92 0.16
N ARG A 4 -2.89 -4.34 0.17
CA ARG A 4 -3.04 -2.92 0.50
C ARG A 4 -2.59 -2.62 1.92
N GLY A 5 -2.95 -3.47 2.89
CA GLY A 5 -2.49 -3.36 4.27
C GLY A 5 -0.97 -3.42 4.36
N GLY A 6 -0.34 -4.40 3.71
CA GLY A 6 1.12 -4.49 3.62
C GLY A 6 1.77 -3.24 3.05
N TRP A 7 1.21 -2.65 2.00
CA TRP A 7 1.72 -1.41 1.43
C TRP A 7 1.59 -0.23 2.37
N MET A 8 0.50 -0.12 3.11
CA MET A 8 0.32 0.95 4.10
C MET A 8 1.31 0.85 5.26
N ILE A 9 1.69 -0.37 5.63
CA ILE A 9 2.68 -0.61 6.68
C ILE A 9 4.09 -0.25 6.19
N HIS A 10 4.45 -0.68 4.97
CA HIS A 10 5.81 -0.53 4.46
C HIS A 10 6.09 0.82 3.78
N ALA A 11 5.08 1.54 3.31
CA ALA A 11 5.31 2.83 2.67
C ALA A 11 6.03 3.86 3.57
N PRO A 12 5.78 3.93 4.89
CA PRO A 12 6.51 4.83 5.79
C PRO A 12 7.98 4.49 5.99
N GLU A 13 8.39 3.24 5.76
CA GLU A 13 9.78 2.79 5.94
C GLU A 13 10.76 3.51 5.01
N LEU A 14 10.28 3.97 3.87
CA LEU A 14 11.14 4.56 2.87
C LEU A 14 11.43 6.02 3.17
N PRO A 15 12.68 6.46 3.07
CA PRO A 15 13.03 7.86 3.27
C PRO A 15 12.21 8.79 2.40
N THR A 16 11.81 9.93 2.95
CA THR A 16 11.13 10.99 2.23
C THR A 16 11.89 11.38 0.96
N GLY A 17 11.16 11.58 -0.13
CA GLY A 17 11.74 11.92 -1.43
C GLY A 17 12.36 10.75 -2.18
N LYS A 18 12.40 9.56 -1.59
CA LYS A 18 12.72 8.33 -2.32
C LYS A 18 11.44 7.72 -2.85
N GLY A 19 11.41 7.44 -4.13
CA GLY A 19 10.31 6.72 -4.72
C GLY A 19 10.22 5.29 -4.18
N PHE A 20 9.03 4.73 -4.18
CA PHE A 20 8.83 3.34 -3.82
C PHE A 20 8.13 2.58 -4.94
N PRO A 21 8.64 1.41 -5.32
CA PRO A 21 8.02 0.60 -6.35
C PRO A 21 6.89 -0.22 -5.76
N PHE A 22 5.83 -0.36 -6.52
CA PHE A 22 4.80 -1.35 -6.28
C PHE A 22 5.14 -2.63 -7.04
N ARG A 23 5.07 -3.78 -6.38
CA ARG A 23 5.22 -5.09 -7.02
C ARG A 23 3.88 -5.79 -7.11
N TYR A 24 3.60 -6.34 -8.27
CA TYR A 24 2.37 -7.07 -8.51
C TYR A 24 2.65 -8.34 -9.30
N TYR A 25 2.12 -9.45 -8.82
CA TYR A 25 2.19 -10.72 -9.52
C TYR A 25 1.05 -10.80 -10.52
N ILE A 26 1.38 -10.88 -11.80
CA ILE A 26 0.41 -11.00 -12.87
C ILE A 26 0.13 -12.44 -13.26
N HIS A 27 1.06 -13.33 -12.95
CA HIS A 27 0.94 -14.76 -13.15
C HIS A 27 1.74 -15.49 -12.09
N ASP A 28 1.08 -16.29 -11.28
CA ASP A 28 1.70 -17.08 -10.23
C ASP A 28 1.10 -18.49 -10.25
N ILE A 29 1.89 -19.45 -10.73
CA ILE A 29 1.49 -20.84 -10.81
C ILE A 29 1.55 -21.55 -9.44
N TRP A 30 2.25 -20.97 -8.47
CA TRP A 30 2.47 -21.59 -7.16
C TRP A 30 1.36 -21.32 -6.15
N VAL A 31 0.68 -20.24 -6.28
CA VAL A 31 -0.27 -19.75 -5.27
C VAL A 31 -1.60 -19.46 -5.92
N MET A 32 -2.24 -20.23 -6.62
CA MET A 32 -3.62 -20.05 -7.13
C MET A 32 -4.12 -18.58 -7.16
N ASN A 33 -3.18 -17.63 -7.17
CA ASN A 33 -3.46 -16.23 -7.42
C ASN A 33 -3.88 -16.14 -8.86
N SER A 34 -5.06 -15.68 -9.08
CA SER A 34 -5.67 -15.63 -10.39
C SER A 34 -4.69 -15.08 -11.40
N PRO A 35 -4.23 -15.86 -12.34
CA PRO A 35 -3.51 -15.34 -13.48
C PRO A 35 -4.40 -14.31 -14.17
N TRP A 36 -3.80 -13.29 -14.73
CA TRP A 36 -4.55 -12.26 -15.45
C TRP A 36 -5.36 -12.85 -16.61
N LEU A 37 -4.91 -13.96 -17.16
CA LEU A 37 -5.58 -14.69 -18.23
C LEU A 37 -6.85 -15.43 -17.80
N ASP A 38 -7.01 -15.71 -16.51
CA ASP A 38 -8.20 -16.40 -16.01
C ASP A 38 -8.69 -15.74 -14.72
N ARG A 39 -9.45 -14.70 -14.88
CA ARG A 39 -9.95 -13.88 -13.77
C ARG A 39 -11.24 -14.38 -13.16
N TYR A 40 -11.75 -15.46 -13.63
CA TYR A 40 -13.07 -15.95 -13.20
C TYR A 40 -14.17 -14.87 -13.25
N GLY A 41 -14.11 -14.00 -14.26
CA GLY A 41 -15.02 -12.88 -14.41
C GLY A 41 -14.84 -11.74 -13.40
N ARG A 42 -13.73 -11.71 -12.66
CA ARG A 42 -13.45 -10.65 -11.69
C ARG A 42 -12.78 -9.44 -12.33
N SER A 43 -13.16 -8.27 -11.87
CA SER A 43 -12.46 -7.03 -12.23
C SER A 43 -11.11 -6.94 -11.53
N PRO A 44 -10.10 -6.27 -12.14
CA PRO A 44 -8.77 -6.09 -11.54
C PRO A 44 -8.73 -5.02 -10.45
N HIS A 45 -9.65 -5.07 -9.51
CA HIS A 45 -9.76 -4.08 -8.43
C HIS A 45 -8.52 -4.05 -7.52
N ASP A 46 -7.85 -5.16 -7.41
CA ASP A 46 -6.62 -5.33 -6.64
C ASP A 46 -5.46 -4.46 -7.15
N ILE A 47 -5.41 -4.12 -8.44
CA ILE A 47 -4.44 -3.14 -8.95
C ILE A 47 -4.76 -1.72 -8.48
N TYR A 48 -6.02 -1.33 -8.52
CA TYR A 48 -6.43 0.02 -8.17
C TYR A 48 -6.21 0.30 -6.68
N LEU A 49 -6.49 -0.69 -5.82
CA LEU A 49 -6.39 -0.54 -4.38
C LEU A 49 -4.95 -0.24 -3.91
N PRO A 50 -3.92 -1.03 -4.27
CA PRO A 50 -2.54 -0.71 -3.92
C PRO A 50 -2.03 0.59 -4.54
N MET A 51 -2.38 0.85 -5.80
CA MET A 51 -1.98 2.09 -6.48
C MET A 51 -2.61 3.35 -5.88
N ALA A 52 -3.68 3.20 -5.09
CA ALA A 52 -4.30 4.30 -4.38
C ALA A 52 -3.71 4.57 -2.99
N VAL A 53 -2.75 3.77 -2.54
CA VAL A 53 -2.05 4.02 -1.26
C VAL A 53 -1.12 5.20 -1.42
N ALA A 54 -1.26 6.18 -0.54
CA ALA A 54 -0.40 7.34 -0.44
C ALA A 54 0.28 7.38 0.92
N ARG A 55 1.55 7.73 0.96
CA ARG A 55 2.20 8.14 2.19
C ARG A 55 2.31 9.66 2.22
N LEU A 56 2.24 10.23 3.40
CA LEU A 56 2.53 11.65 3.59
C LEU A 56 3.97 11.83 4.04
N ASN A 57 4.65 12.76 3.38
CA ASN A 57 5.99 13.17 3.79
C ASN A 57 5.92 14.20 4.94
N GLY A 58 7.08 14.62 5.46
CA GLY A 58 7.16 15.61 6.53
C GLY A 58 6.64 17.02 6.16
N SER A 59 6.41 17.29 4.88
CA SER A 59 5.74 18.50 4.41
C SER A 59 4.22 18.34 4.28
N GLY A 60 3.70 17.13 4.55
CA GLY A 60 2.30 16.78 4.42
C GLY A 60 1.84 16.54 2.99
N GLU A 61 2.77 16.39 2.05
CA GLU A 61 2.49 16.09 0.66
C GLU A 61 2.31 14.58 0.46
N ALA A 62 1.36 14.23 -0.41
CA ALA A 62 1.10 12.82 -0.74
C ALA A 62 2.13 12.30 -1.74
N GLU A 63 2.84 11.26 -1.38
CA GLU A 63 3.73 10.51 -2.25
C GLU A 63 3.08 9.18 -2.63
N LEU A 64 3.16 8.84 -3.90
CA LEU A 64 2.58 7.63 -4.49
C LEU A 64 3.68 6.67 -4.96
N PRO A 65 3.36 5.40 -5.19
CA PRO A 65 4.29 4.51 -5.87
C PRO A 65 4.72 5.11 -7.20
N ASN A 66 6.03 5.24 -7.41
CA ASN A 66 6.59 5.87 -8.60
C ASN A 66 6.93 4.86 -9.71
N ALA A 67 6.97 3.59 -9.39
CA ALA A 67 7.24 2.51 -10.31
C ALA A 67 6.32 1.33 -10.06
N LEU A 68 6.06 0.57 -11.11
CA LEU A 68 5.33 -0.66 -11.05
C LEU A 68 6.20 -1.79 -11.60
N HIS A 69 6.44 -2.79 -10.78
CA HIS A 69 7.14 -3.99 -11.18
C HIS A 69 6.13 -5.12 -11.33
N LEU A 70 5.91 -5.54 -12.56
CA LEU A 70 5.10 -6.71 -12.84
C LEU A 70 5.99 -7.95 -12.77
N LEU A 71 5.57 -8.90 -11.95
CA LEU A 71 6.26 -10.16 -11.80
C LEU A 71 5.41 -11.27 -12.42
N SER A 72 6.05 -12.08 -13.23
CA SER A 72 5.47 -13.33 -13.74
C SER A 72 6.35 -14.48 -13.24
N ILE A 73 5.74 -15.43 -12.58
CA ILE A 73 6.39 -16.68 -12.21
C ILE A 73 5.72 -17.77 -13.03
N ASP A 74 6.36 -18.14 -14.11
CA ASP A 74 5.96 -19.26 -14.92
C ASP A 74 7.19 -20.03 -15.40
N ASP A 75 6.98 -21.19 -15.94
CA ASP A 75 8.02 -22.04 -16.52
C ASP A 75 8.26 -21.78 -18.02
N SER A 76 7.69 -20.71 -18.56
CA SER A 76 7.78 -20.33 -19.96
C SER A 76 9.09 -19.63 -20.32
N TYR A 77 10.07 -19.60 -19.44
CA TYR A 77 11.36 -18.93 -19.63
C TYR A 77 11.23 -17.42 -19.93
N GLY A 78 10.27 -16.78 -19.29
CA GLY A 78 10.03 -15.35 -19.44
C GLY A 78 9.22 -14.99 -20.70
N ARG A 79 8.67 -15.95 -21.40
CA ARG A 79 7.76 -15.71 -22.52
C ARG A 79 6.35 -15.47 -22.00
N MET A 80 6.03 -14.21 -21.77
CA MET A 80 4.69 -13.82 -21.39
C MET A 80 3.79 -13.75 -22.62
N PRO A 81 2.59 -14.34 -22.61
CA PRO A 81 1.63 -14.16 -23.69
C PRO A 81 1.28 -12.68 -23.89
N ASP A 82 1.17 -12.24 -25.14
CA ASP A 82 0.84 -10.84 -25.48
C ASP A 82 -0.49 -10.38 -24.89
N GLN A 83 -1.39 -11.28 -24.63
CA GLN A 83 -2.67 -11.01 -24.00
C GLN A 83 -2.50 -10.40 -22.60
N VAL A 84 -1.51 -10.82 -21.81
CA VAL A 84 -1.30 -10.34 -20.44
C VAL A 84 -1.03 -8.84 -20.40
N PRO A 85 -0.04 -8.28 -21.12
CA PRO A 85 0.15 -6.83 -21.15
C PRO A 85 -1.04 -6.08 -21.73
N GLN A 86 -1.73 -6.63 -22.72
CA GLN A 86 -2.93 -6.01 -23.28
C GLN A 86 -4.05 -5.88 -22.26
N GLU A 87 -4.24 -6.86 -21.40
CA GLU A 87 -5.23 -6.81 -20.32
C GLU A 87 -4.79 -5.89 -19.18
N VAL A 88 -3.50 -5.90 -18.82
CA VAL A 88 -2.97 -5.22 -17.64
C VAL A 88 -2.78 -3.72 -17.86
N ILE A 89 -2.21 -3.33 -18.99
CA ILE A 89 -1.82 -1.93 -19.27
C ILE A 89 -2.97 -0.94 -19.14
N PRO A 90 -4.18 -1.20 -19.67
CA PRO A 90 -5.30 -0.26 -19.51
C PRO A 90 -5.67 0.00 -18.06
N HIS A 91 -5.62 -1.03 -17.21
CA HIS A 91 -5.93 -0.92 -15.78
C HIS A 91 -4.86 -0.16 -15.02
N LEU A 92 -3.58 -0.40 -15.32
CA LEU A 92 -2.48 0.37 -14.75
C LEU A 92 -2.57 1.85 -15.12
N ALA A 93 -2.82 2.13 -16.39
CA ALA A 93 -3.01 3.50 -16.86
C ALA A 93 -4.22 4.16 -16.18
N GLY A 94 -5.31 3.41 -15.99
CA GLY A 94 -6.49 3.85 -15.25
C GLY A 94 -6.17 4.16 -13.78
N ALA A 95 -5.48 3.26 -13.10
CA ALA A 95 -5.08 3.44 -11.71
C ALA A 95 -4.17 4.67 -11.52
N ARG A 96 -3.21 4.89 -12.41
CA ARG A 96 -2.37 6.09 -12.38
C ARG A 96 -3.15 7.37 -12.59
N ARG A 97 -4.11 7.39 -13.49
CA ARG A 97 -4.97 8.57 -13.71
C ARG A 97 -5.87 8.87 -12.52
N ALA A 98 -6.30 7.83 -11.81
CA ALA A 98 -7.15 7.95 -10.63
C ALA A 98 -6.36 8.05 -9.32
N ALA A 99 -5.03 8.13 -9.40
CA ALA A 99 -4.17 8.20 -8.22
C ALA A 99 -4.47 9.46 -7.39
N PRO A 100 -4.50 9.36 -6.06
CA PRO A 100 -4.79 10.50 -5.19
C PRO A 100 -3.67 11.54 -5.26
N SER A 101 -4.06 12.81 -5.32
CA SER A 101 -3.12 13.95 -5.27
C SER A 101 -3.00 14.58 -3.88
N GLN A 102 -3.77 14.08 -2.92
CA GLN A 102 -3.82 14.58 -1.55
C GLN A 102 -4.21 13.46 -0.58
N ALA A 103 -4.07 13.73 0.71
CA ALA A 103 -4.48 12.82 1.76
C ALA A 103 -5.96 12.45 1.64
N GLY A 104 -6.27 11.19 1.86
CA GLY A 104 -7.64 10.69 1.98
C GLY A 104 -8.33 11.18 3.27
N PRO A 105 -9.63 10.88 3.44
CA PRO A 105 -10.39 11.30 4.62
C PRO A 105 -9.90 10.65 5.92
N LEU A 106 -9.33 9.44 5.82
CA LEU A 106 -8.73 8.71 6.93
C LEU A 106 -7.23 8.60 6.71
N VAL A 107 -6.45 8.96 7.72
CA VAL A 107 -4.99 8.86 7.71
C VAL A 107 -4.55 7.95 8.84
N TRP A 108 -3.83 6.90 8.50
CA TRP A 108 -3.21 6.01 9.47
C TRP A 108 -1.88 6.59 9.91
N VAL A 109 -1.77 6.90 11.20
CA VAL A 109 -0.50 7.29 11.81
C VAL A 109 0.20 6.02 12.25
N TYR A 110 1.24 5.63 11.53
CA TYR A 110 1.94 4.38 11.76
C TYR A 110 3.24 4.62 12.53
N PRO A 111 3.38 4.09 13.74
CA PRO A 111 4.54 4.28 14.60
C PRO A 111 5.69 3.35 14.17
N PHE A 112 6.22 3.56 12.97
CA PHE A 112 7.22 2.67 12.38
C PHE A 112 8.50 2.59 13.21
N ASP A 113 9.07 3.74 13.58
CA ASP A 113 10.32 3.78 14.33
C ASP A 113 10.14 3.20 15.73
N GLU A 114 9.03 3.51 16.39
CA GLU A 114 8.69 3.02 17.71
C GLU A 114 8.48 1.50 17.71
N TYR A 115 7.81 0.97 16.68
CA TYR A 115 7.66 -0.48 16.54
C TYR A 115 8.99 -1.18 16.26
N HIS A 116 9.85 -0.54 15.49
CA HIS A 116 11.18 -1.06 15.23
C HIS A 116 12.00 -1.16 16.51
N ASP A 117 11.98 -0.13 17.34
CA ASP A 117 12.67 -0.13 18.64
C ASP A 117 12.13 -1.22 19.56
N LEU A 118 10.82 -1.42 19.62
CA LEU A 118 10.20 -2.50 20.40
C LEU A 118 10.62 -3.89 19.90
N VAL A 119 10.70 -4.09 18.59
CA VAL A 119 11.17 -5.36 18.02
C VAL A 119 12.61 -5.65 18.41
N TYR A 120 13.48 -4.66 18.34
CA TYR A 120 14.88 -4.83 18.73
C TYR A 120 15.06 -5.06 20.24
N ALA A 121 14.23 -4.43 21.05
CA ALA A 121 14.21 -4.69 22.48
C ALA A 121 13.61 -6.05 22.85
N GLY A 122 12.85 -6.66 21.95
CA GLY A 122 12.12 -7.91 22.17
C GLY A 122 10.94 -7.74 23.13
N GLU A 123 10.43 -6.52 23.24
CA GLU A 123 9.34 -6.15 24.13
C GLU A 123 8.05 -5.91 23.36
N ARG A 124 6.91 -6.14 24.01
CA ARG A 124 5.57 -5.77 23.54
C ARG A 124 5.27 -6.17 22.07
N LEU A 125 5.77 -7.31 21.62
CA LEU A 125 5.59 -7.77 20.25
C LEU A 125 4.11 -7.96 19.87
N GLU A 126 3.28 -8.31 20.85
CA GLU A 126 1.83 -8.46 20.66
C GLU A 126 1.15 -7.15 20.23
N GLU A 127 1.66 -6.00 20.65
CA GLU A 127 1.09 -4.70 20.28
C GLU A 127 1.37 -4.36 18.83
N ILE A 128 2.57 -4.71 18.34
CA ILE A 128 2.95 -4.54 16.95
C ILE A 128 2.04 -5.39 16.05
N PHE A 129 1.87 -6.66 16.41
CA PHE A 129 0.97 -7.56 15.68
C PHE A 129 -0.48 -7.06 15.72
N ALA A 130 -0.95 -6.55 16.85
CA ALA A 130 -2.30 -6.02 16.97
C ALA A 130 -2.49 -4.78 16.09
N GLY A 131 -1.52 -3.85 16.06
CA GLY A 131 -1.56 -2.67 15.21
C GLY A 131 -1.67 -3.02 13.73
N ASP A 132 -0.83 -3.92 13.26
CA ASP A 132 -0.84 -4.39 11.87
C ASP A 132 -2.14 -5.11 11.51
N TYR A 133 -2.66 -5.88 12.46
CA TYR A 133 -3.92 -6.59 12.27
C TYR A 133 -5.11 -5.64 12.14
N LEU A 134 -5.12 -4.55 12.89
CA LEU A 134 -6.16 -3.52 12.84
C LEU A 134 -6.27 -2.87 11.46
N ILE A 135 -5.14 -2.55 10.82
CA ILE A 135 -5.14 -2.02 9.44
C ILE A 135 -5.83 -2.99 8.48
N ARG A 136 -5.48 -4.27 8.55
CA ARG A 136 -6.09 -5.30 7.70
C ARG A 136 -7.57 -5.44 7.97
N GLY A 137 -7.96 -5.44 9.24
CA GLY A 137 -9.37 -5.48 9.65
C GLY A 137 -10.16 -4.31 9.09
N ALA A 138 -9.63 -3.10 9.23
CA ALA A 138 -10.23 -1.87 8.72
C ALA A 138 -10.46 -1.94 7.20
N LEU A 139 -9.44 -2.36 6.46
CA LEU A 139 -9.53 -2.49 5.00
C LEU A 139 -10.52 -3.57 4.58
N ASN A 140 -10.56 -4.70 5.28
CA ASN A 140 -11.50 -5.79 5.00
C ASN A 140 -12.95 -5.39 5.31
N CYS A 141 -13.15 -4.51 6.29
CA CYS A 141 -14.45 -3.92 6.59
C CYS A 141 -14.86 -2.79 5.64
N GLY A 142 -14.03 -2.48 4.65
CA GLY A 142 -14.34 -1.47 3.63
C GLY A 142 -14.09 -0.03 4.07
N LEU A 143 -13.34 0.20 5.14
CA LEU A 143 -12.93 1.55 5.52
C LEU A 143 -12.10 2.18 4.39
N PRO A 144 -12.35 3.46 4.01
CA PRO A 144 -11.62 4.16 2.95
C PRO A 144 -10.24 4.61 3.44
N LEU A 145 -9.50 3.71 4.06
CA LEU A 145 -8.17 3.92 4.58
C LEU A 145 -7.14 3.64 3.48
N ASN A 146 -6.55 4.68 2.94
CA ASN A 146 -5.57 4.61 1.86
C ASN A 146 -4.37 5.55 2.04
N THR A 147 -4.32 6.28 3.15
CA THR A 147 -3.26 7.22 3.45
C THR A 147 -2.57 6.83 4.75
N VAL A 148 -1.26 6.86 4.74
CA VAL A 148 -0.42 6.56 5.89
C VAL A 148 0.63 7.66 6.10
N ILE A 149 0.96 7.91 7.33
CA ILE A 149 2.04 8.83 7.73
C ILE A 149 2.80 8.19 8.88
N SER A 150 4.13 8.24 8.86
CA SER A 150 4.93 7.85 10.03
C SER A 150 4.79 8.85 11.16
N THR A 151 5.05 8.45 12.40
CA THR A 151 5.03 9.35 13.55
C THR A 151 5.96 10.54 13.35
N GLY A 152 7.18 10.31 12.87
CA GLY A 152 8.15 11.37 12.61
C GLY A 152 7.66 12.38 11.58
N ASN A 153 7.08 11.92 10.48
CA ASN A 153 6.48 12.80 9.48
C ASN A 153 5.23 13.52 10.00
N PHE A 154 4.43 12.84 10.83
CA PHE A 154 3.25 13.44 11.45
C PHE A 154 3.61 14.64 12.33
N VAL A 155 4.64 14.51 13.16
CA VAL A 155 5.13 15.61 14.02
C VAL A 155 5.68 16.78 13.19
N SER A 156 6.26 16.48 12.02
CA SER A 156 6.87 17.49 11.16
C SER A 156 5.89 18.15 10.20
N ALA A 157 4.78 17.48 9.87
CA ALA A 157 3.84 17.93 8.87
C ALA A 157 3.09 19.19 9.35
N PRO A 158 2.86 20.16 8.44
CA PRO A 158 2.02 21.31 8.77
C PRO A 158 0.60 20.89 9.14
N GLU A 159 0.03 21.48 10.19
CA GLU A 159 -1.33 21.18 10.65
C GLU A 159 -2.37 21.24 9.51
N LYS A 160 -2.24 22.19 8.62
CA LYS A 160 -3.13 22.36 7.45
C LYS A 160 -3.17 21.14 6.52
N ALA A 161 -2.10 20.34 6.47
CA ALA A 161 -2.03 19.16 5.61
C ALA A 161 -2.97 18.04 6.10
N LEU A 162 -3.25 18.02 7.39
CA LEU A 162 -4.10 17.04 8.06
C LEU A 162 -5.45 17.62 8.49
N ALA A 163 -5.67 18.93 8.25
CA ALA A 163 -6.91 19.60 8.62
C ALA A 163 -8.14 18.92 7.98
N GLY A 164 -9.15 18.64 8.79
CA GLY A 164 -10.38 17.98 8.35
C GLY A 164 -10.24 16.47 8.05
N ARG A 165 -9.11 15.87 8.41
CA ARG A 165 -8.89 14.42 8.30
C ARG A 165 -9.13 13.74 9.64
N VAL A 166 -9.58 12.49 9.59
CA VAL A 166 -9.65 11.62 10.76
C VAL A 166 -8.33 10.87 10.87
N LEU A 167 -7.65 11.04 11.98
CA LEU A 167 -6.42 10.33 12.27
C LEU A 167 -6.74 9.04 13.00
N VAL A 168 -6.16 7.96 12.54
CA VAL A 168 -6.27 6.64 13.16
C VAL A 168 -4.87 6.22 13.58
N ALA A 169 -4.69 5.91 14.85
CA ALA A 169 -3.42 5.45 15.38
C ALA A 169 -3.66 4.22 16.26
N PRO A 170 -2.70 3.30 16.35
CA PRO A 170 -2.75 2.27 17.38
C PRO A 170 -2.64 2.95 18.76
N THR A 171 -3.32 2.38 19.73
CA THR A 171 -3.10 2.77 21.14
C THR A 171 -1.89 2.00 21.64
N THR A 172 -0.85 2.69 21.98
CA THR A 172 0.31 2.14 22.70
C THR A 172 0.14 2.34 24.19
#